data_ca02130f58ecf8ecaf02726857837209
#
_entry.id   ca02130f58ecf8ecaf02726857837209
#
_cell.length_a   1.000
_cell.length_b   1.000
_cell.length_c   1.000
_cell.angle_alpha   90.00
_cell.angle_beta   90.00
_cell.angle_gamma   90.00
#
_symmetry.space_group_name_H-M   'P 1'
#
loop_
_entity.id
_entity.type
_entity.pdbx_description
1 polymer ?
#
loop_
_entity_poly.entity_id
_entity_poly.type
_entity_poly.pdbx_seq_one_letter_code
_entity_poly.pdbx_strand_id
1 'polypeptide(L)'
;MNKTNLEKRIYKAQCYGNVEPIEYMTPYPNLPALVEGQNVKYKDHLLYHDLNMTNEDFFKLVQKTTHWLKASGAKPKDRVLISGIQFPWAECIAFAVWTIGGTLVISNQDDYQTAKSLSKPKLTVQADINVEKEINAFDEQFEPEFNANLQDEALIYWTNGKGIRLSHYNLLVNANGVQKKLDLFEQDTYLIQLKSDSTAWVVLQAILPLYTGAGITSKNPKITISLPNQFNSTDYIVDFNWINLKNTTPPRLFITPENTAVVSVGSSPVHMTKFELKNKNLYLSGHSVMMGYFDEKESEYVFIDGALVLQK
;
A
#
# COMPACT_ATOMS: atom_id res chain seq x y z
N MET A 1 15.06 2.13 24.90
CA MET A 1 16.00 1.27 24.17
C MET A 1 16.93 2.13 23.31
N ASN A 2 18.24 1.86 23.34
CA ASN A 2 19.17 2.56 22.44
C ASN A 2 19.03 1.98 21.04
N LYS A 3 18.65 2.83 20.06
CA LYS A 3 18.56 2.43 18.64
C LYS A 3 19.95 1.98 18.14
N THR A 4 19.99 0.93 17.32
CA THR A 4 21.19 0.50 16.59
C THR A 4 21.64 1.59 15.61
N ASN A 5 22.85 1.47 15.07
CA ASN A 5 23.34 2.43 14.07
C ASN A 5 22.47 2.41 12.79
N LEU A 6 22.01 1.23 12.36
CA LEU A 6 21.12 1.10 11.21
C LEU A 6 19.75 1.74 11.48
N GLU A 7 19.13 1.45 12.64
CA GLU A 7 17.85 2.08 13.02
C GLU A 7 17.91 3.62 13.06
N LYS A 8 19.03 4.18 13.51
CA LYS A 8 19.26 5.64 13.47
C LYS A 8 19.33 6.18 12.04
N ARG A 9 19.99 5.44 11.14
CA ARG A 9 20.09 5.84 9.71
C ARG A 9 18.73 5.75 9.01
N ILE A 10 17.98 4.68 9.23
CA ILE A 10 16.61 4.52 8.73
C ILE A 10 15.72 5.66 9.24
N TYR A 11 15.72 5.87 10.56
CA TYR A 11 14.94 6.96 11.18
C TYR A 11 15.26 8.33 10.57
N LYS A 12 16.55 8.64 10.37
CA LYS A 12 16.97 9.89 9.76
C LYS A 12 16.51 10.02 8.31
N ALA A 13 16.53 8.94 7.54
CA ALA A 13 16.00 8.93 6.17
C ALA A 13 14.48 9.09 6.13
N GLN A 14 13.77 8.64 7.16
CA GLN A 14 12.32 8.81 7.29
C GLN A 14 11.90 10.21 7.78
N CYS A 15 12.82 11.06 8.24
CA CYS A 15 12.50 12.44 8.59
C CYS A 15 12.26 13.28 7.34
N TYR A 16 11.32 14.23 7.42
CA TYR A 16 11.10 15.26 6.41
C TYR A 16 11.57 16.62 6.92
N GLY A 17 12.81 16.97 6.64
CA GLY A 17 13.44 18.10 7.27
C GLY A 17 13.56 17.90 8.79
N ASN A 18 12.96 18.78 9.57
CA ASN A 18 12.92 18.69 11.04
C ASN A 18 11.67 17.96 11.57
N VAL A 19 10.78 17.49 10.68
CA VAL A 19 9.58 16.75 11.07
C VAL A 19 9.93 15.27 11.16
N GLU A 20 9.77 14.71 12.35
CA GLU A 20 10.04 13.29 12.60
C GLU A 20 8.91 12.38 12.09
N PRO A 21 9.19 11.09 11.82
CA PRO A 21 8.14 10.14 11.51
C PRO A 21 7.07 10.13 12.61
N ILE A 22 5.79 10.11 12.22
CA ILE A 22 4.59 10.14 13.08
C ILE A 22 4.24 11.51 13.64
N GLU A 23 5.13 12.49 13.63
CA GLU A 23 4.75 13.88 13.98
C GLU A 23 3.76 14.47 12.97
N TYR A 24 3.82 14.04 11.70
CA TYR A 24 2.79 14.36 10.74
C TYR A 24 1.58 13.45 10.98
N MET A 25 0.52 14.04 11.51
CA MET A 25 -0.71 13.32 11.86
C MET A 25 -1.49 12.92 10.61
N THR A 26 -1.69 11.62 10.45
CA THR A 26 -2.69 11.06 9.54
C THR A 26 -4.05 11.01 10.22
N PRO A 27 -5.18 11.13 9.49
CA PRO A 27 -6.52 11.11 10.09
C PRO A 27 -6.92 9.74 10.67
N TYR A 28 -6.14 8.69 10.39
CA TYR A 28 -6.41 7.31 10.81
C TYR A 28 -5.24 6.75 11.62
N PRO A 29 -5.50 6.07 12.75
CA PRO A 29 -4.46 5.49 13.60
C PRO A 29 -3.83 4.22 13.02
N ASN A 30 -4.45 3.59 12.02
CA ASN A 30 -3.96 2.41 11.30
C ASN A 30 -4.85 2.15 10.07
N LEU A 31 -4.52 1.12 9.27
CA LEU A 31 -5.28 0.75 8.08
C LEU A 31 -6.67 0.15 8.38
N PRO A 32 -6.88 -0.68 9.41
CA PRO A 32 -8.23 -1.12 9.79
C PRO A 32 -9.19 0.03 10.09
N ALA A 33 -8.74 1.04 10.82
CA ALA A 33 -9.55 2.21 11.15
C ALA A 33 -9.99 3.00 9.92
N LEU A 34 -9.30 2.84 8.79
CA LEU A 34 -9.69 3.46 7.53
C LEU A 34 -11.01 2.87 7.01
N VAL A 35 -11.15 1.54 6.97
CA VAL A 35 -12.38 0.87 6.51
C VAL A 35 -13.54 1.16 7.46
N GLU A 36 -13.29 1.07 8.76
CA GLU A 36 -14.30 1.38 9.77
C GLU A 36 -14.76 2.84 9.67
N GLY A 37 -13.81 3.78 9.58
CA GLY A 37 -14.11 5.20 9.44
C GLY A 37 -14.90 5.54 8.19
N GLN A 38 -14.61 4.90 7.06
CA GLN A 38 -15.39 5.07 5.83
C GLN A 38 -16.79 4.48 5.94
N ASN A 39 -16.94 3.31 6.57
CA ASN A 39 -18.26 2.74 6.84
C ASN A 39 -19.12 3.65 7.72
N VAL A 40 -18.53 4.26 8.75
CA VAL A 40 -19.25 5.21 9.63
C VAL A 40 -19.63 6.49 8.89
N LYS A 41 -18.71 7.04 8.08
CA LYS A 41 -18.86 8.36 7.47
C LYS A 41 -19.65 8.34 6.16
N TYR A 42 -19.45 7.30 5.34
CA TYR A 42 -19.95 7.24 3.96
C TYR A 42 -20.62 5.89 3.65
N LYS A 43 -21.29 5.32 4.61
CA LYS A 43 -21.91 4.01 4.59
C LYS A 43 -22.49 3.59 3.23
N ASP A 44 -23.41 4.39 2.70
CA ASP A 44 -24.19 4.10 1.49
C ASP A 44 -23.51 4.61 0.20
N HIS A 45 -22.32 5.26 0.30
CA HIS A 45 -21.61 5.71 -0.88
C HIS A 45 -20.93 4.53 -1.58
N LEU A 46 -21.02 4.52 -2.91
CA LEU A 46 -20.39 3.49 -3.72
C LEU A 46 -18.86 3.62 -3.66
N LEU A 47 -18.20 2.58 -3.18
CA LEU A 47 -16.74 2.43 -3.21
C LEU A 47 -16.31 1.86 -4.57
N TYR A 48 -16.99 0.81 -5.04
CA TYR A 48 -16.75 0.16 -6.33
C TYR A 48 -18.00 0.20 -7.18
N HIS A 49 -18.13 1.24 -8.01
CA HIS A 49 -19.34 1.53 -8.77
C HIS A 49 -19.73 0.42 -9.75
N ASP A 50 -18.75 -0.18 -10.42
CA ASP A 50 -19.01 -1.23 -11.41
C ASP A 50 -19.52 -2.53 -10.79
N LEU A 51 -19.29 -2.71 -9.48
CA LEU A 51 -19.81 -3.81 -8.67
C LEU A 51 -21.05 -3.45 -7.87
N ASN A 52 -21.51 -2.19 -7.93
CA ASN A 52 -22.56 -1.63 -7.07
C ASN A 52 -22.28 -1.89 -5.57
N MET A 53 -21.01 -1.84 -5.17
CA MET A 53 -20.54 -2.13 -3.82
C MET A 53 -20.36 -0.83 -3.03
N THR A 54 -21.05 -0.71 -1.91
CA THR A 54 -20.95 0.43 -0.98
C THR A 54 -19.79 0.25 0.00
N ASN A 55 -19.48 1.30 0.78
CA ASN A 55 -18.53 1.19 1.90
C ASN A 55 -19.00 0.19 2.95
N GLU A 56 -20.32 0.09 3.22
CA GLU A 56 -20.88 -0.91 4.12
C GLU A 56 -20.68 -2.34 3.60
N ASP A 57 -20.94 -2.57 2.32
CA ASP A 57 -20.75 -3.88 1.70
C ASP A 57 -19.30 -4.32 1.80
N PHE A 58 -18.38 -3.43 1.47
CA PHE A 58 -16.95 -3.69 1.57
C PHE A 58 -16.52 -3.95 3.03
N PHE A 59 -16.99 -3.14 3.98
CA PHE A 59 -16.74 -3.36 5.40
C PHE A 59 -17.19 -4.76 5.84
N LYS A 60 -18.42 -5.16 5.52
CA LYS A 60 -18.94 -6.50 5.84
C LYS A 60 -18.10 -7.62 5.23
N LEU A 61 -17.68 -7.46 3.97
CA LEU A 61 -16.80 -8.44 3.32
C LEU A 61 -15.45 -8.55 4.04
N VAL A 62 -14.86 -7.43 4.46
CA VAL A 62 -13.62 -7.41 5.24
C VAL A 62 -13.82 -8.14 6.57
N GLN A 63 -14.94 -7.92 7.29
CA GLN A 63 -15.24 -8.61 8.55
C GLN A 63 -15.34 -10.13 8.37
N LYS A 64 -16.13 -10.59 7.40
CA LYS A 64 -16.26 -12.02 7.04
C LYS A 64 -14.91 -12.63 6.67
N THR A 65 -14.13 -11.92 5.86
CA THR A 65 -12.79 -12.37 5.43
C THR A 65 -11.84 -12.47 6.63
N THR A 66 -11.95 -11.57 7.60
CA THR A 66 -11.16 -11.60 8.83
C THR A 66 -11.51 -12.84 9.68
N HIS A 67 -12.78 -13.17 9.82
CA HIS A 67 -13.22 -14.41 10.48
C HIS A 67 -12.69 -15.66 9.79
N TRP A 68 -12.75 -15.70 8.46
CA TRP A 68 -12.20 -16.81 7.68
C TRP A 68 -10.69 -16.97 7.87
N LEU A 69 -9.91 -15.88 7.81
CA LEU A 69 -8.47 -15.92 8.07
C LEU A 69 -8.16 -16.43 9.49
N LYS A 70 -8.93 -15.97 10.51
CA LYS A 70 -8.78 -16.43 11.89
C LYS A 70 -9.13 -17.93 12.00
N ALA A 71 -10.21 -18.39 11.41
CA ALA A 71 -10.59 -19.80 11.36
C ALA A 71 -9.56 -20.67 10.66
N SER A 72 -8.88 -20.11 9.64
CA SER A 72 -7.76 -20.75 8.94
C SER A 72 -6.44 -20.71 9.74
N GLY A 73 -6.44 -20.17 10.96
CA GLY A 73 -5.35 -20.20 11.92
C GLY A 73 -4.45 -18.96 11.91
N ALA A 74 -4.79 -17.89 11.21
CA ALA A 74 -4.06 -16.63 11.30
C ALA A 74 -4.32 -15.94 12.65
N LYS A 75 -3.27 -15.31 13.19
CA LYS A 75 -3.26 -14.59 14.47
C LYS A 75 -2.61 -13.22 14.31
N PRO A 76 -2.76 -12.31 15.26
CA PRO A 76 -2.00 -11.06 15.27
C PRO A 76 -0.51 -11.29 15.07
N LYS A 77 0.13 -10.46 14.24
CA LYS A 77 1.54 -10.50 13.84
C LYS A 77 1.93 -11.67 12.93
N ASP A 78 0.99 -12.54 12.55
CA ASP A 78 1.25 -13.53 11.50
C ASP A 78 1.35 -12.85 10.13
N ARG A 79 2.07 -13.51 9.21
CA ARG A 79 2.19 -13.10 7.81
C ARG A 79 1.23 -13.89 6.95
N VAL A 80 0.54 -13.20 6.05
CA VAL A 80 -0.36 -13.81 5.06
C VAL A 80 0.12 -13.43 3.68
N LEU A 81 0.52 -14.43 2.88
CA LEU A 81 0.95 -14.24 1.49
C LEU A 81 -0.24 -14.37 0.56
N ILE A 82 -0.45 -13.38 -0.29
CA ILE A 82 -1.44 -13.44 -1.36
C ILE A 82 -0.77 -13.47 -2.74
N SER A 83 -1.36 -14.18 -3.69
CA SER A 83 -0.85 -14.26 -5.06
C SER A 83 -1.96 -14.51 -6.07
N GLY A 84 -2.04 -13.66 -7.10
CA GLY A 84 -2.96 -13.81 -8.21
C GLY A 84 -4.44 -13.62 -7.86
N ILE A 85 -4.75 -13.09 -6.68
CA ILE A 85 -6.12 -12.82 -6.27
C ILE A 85 -6.68 -11.67 -7.08
N GLN A 86 -7.91 -11.84 -7.56
CA GLN A 86 -8.61 -10.86 -8.39
C GLN A 86 -9.32 -9.81 -7.53
N PHE A 87 -9.51 -8.63 -8.11
CA PHE A 87 -10.39 -7.58 -7.59
C PHE A 87 -11.85 -8.08 -7.45
N PRO A 88 -12.56 -7.76 -6.39
CA PRO A 88 -12.18 -6.96 -5.21
C PRO A 88 -11.61 -7.80 -4.05
N TRP A 89 -11.41 -9.09 -4.24
CA TRP A 89 -11.04 -10.03 -3.18
C TRP A 89 -9.64 -9.80 -2.63
N ALA A 90 -8.72 -9.33 -3.48
CA ALA A 90 -7.38 -8.99 -3.04
C ALA A 90 -7.40 -7.84 -2.02
N GLU A 91 -8.22 -6.82 -2.28
CA GLU A 91 -8.46 -5.68 -1.39
C GLU A 91 -9.12 -6.12 -0.08
N CYS A 92 -10.16 -6.97 -0.16
CA CYS A 92 -10.82 -7.53 1.02
C CYS A 92 -9.83 -8.29 1.91
N ILE A 93 -9.00 -9.17 1.32
CA ILE A 93 -8.00 -9.95 2.08
C ILE A 93 -6.94 -9.02 2.68
N ALA A 94 -6.46 -8.01 1.96
CA ALA A 94 -5.47 -7.08 2.48
C ALA A 94 -5.97 -6.39 3.75
N PHE A 95 -7.18 -5.83 3.71
CA PHE A 95 -7.78 -5.20 4.89
C PHE A 95 -8.12 -6.20 6.00
N ALA A 96 -8.54 -7.41 5.67
CA ALA A 96 -8.78 -8.46 6.66
C ALA A 96 -7.49 -8.88 7.39
N VAL A 97 -6.36 -8.98 6.68
CA VAL A 97 -5.04 -9.24 7.27
C VAL A 97 -4.65 -8.12 8.25
N TRP A 98 -4.85 -6.88 7.87
CA TRP A 98 -4.58 -5.75 8.77
C TRP A 98 -5.55 -5.70 9.96
N THR A 99 -6.83 -6.05 9.75
CA THR A 99 -7.85 -6.09 10.81
C THR A 99 -7.54 -7.15 11.87
N ILE A 100 -6.99 -8.30 11.49
CA ILE A 100 -6.52 -9.30 12.45
C ILE A 100 -5.20 -8.90 13.14
N GLY A 101 -4.56 -7.82 12.71
CA GLY A 101 -3.26 -7.35 13.19
C GLY A 101 -2.08 -8.10 12.57
N GLY A 102 -2.25 -8.65 11.37
CA GLY A 102 -1.23 -9.36 10.61
C GLY A 102 -0.46 -8.47 9.63
N THR A 103 0.56 -9.05 9.01
CA THR A 103 1.35 -8.44 7.94
C THR A 103 0.97 -9.06 6.59
N LEU A 104 0.54 -8.24 5.66
CA LEU A 104 0.32 -8.67 4.28
C LEU A 104 1.67 -8.94 3.60
N VAL A 105 1.79 -10.05 2.87
CA VAL A 105 2.94 -10.34 2.01
C VAL A 105 2.46 -10.42 0.58
N ILE A 106 3.10 -9.67 -0.30
CA ILE A 106 2.88 -9.72 -1.75
C ILE A 106 4.21 -9.83 -2.48
N SER A 107 4.17 -10.34 -3.68
CA SER A 107 5.35 -10.42 -4.56
C SER A 107 4.94 -10.31 -6.02
N ASN A 108 5.90 -9.92 -6.87
CA ASN A 108 5.78 -10.24 -8.28
C ASN A 108 5.86 -11.77 -8.49
N GLN A 109 5.57 -12.23 -9.69
CA GLN A 109 5.52 -13.66 -9.99
C GLN A 109 6.89 -14.35 -9.84
N ASP A 110 7.97 -13.66 -10.21
CA ASP A 110 9.33 -14.20 -10.19
C ASP A 110 9.85 -14.41 -8.76
N ASP A 111 9.43 -13.54 -7.83
CA ASP A 111 9.85 -13.58 -6.44
C ASP A 111 8.93 -14.39 -5.51
N TYR A 112 7.85 -15.00 -6.04
CA TYR A 112 6.86 -15.72 -5.23
C TYR A 112 7.47 -16.80 -4.32
N GLN A 113 8.37 -17.64 -4.85
CA GLN A 113 8.99 -18.72 -4.07
C GLN A 113 9.92 -18.16 -3.00
N THR A 114 10.65 -17.10 -3.30
CA THR A 114 11.50 -16.38 -2.36
C THR A 114 10.67 -15.76 -1.24
N ALA A 115 9.58 -15.08 -1.60
CA ALA A 115 8.63 -14.51 -0.65
C ALA A 115 8.07 -15.57 0.30
N LYS A 116 7.60 -16.69 -0.23
CA LYS A 116 7.05 -17.81 0.55
C LYS A 116 8.09 -18.43 1.49
N SER A 117 9.29 -18.68 0.98
CA SER A 117 10.37 -19.33 1.75
C SER A 117 10.89 -18.44 2.87
N LEU A 118 11.18 -17.16 2.59
CA LEU A 118 11.83 -16.26 3.53
C LEU A 118 10.83 -15.61 4.51
N SER A 119 9.65 -15.17 4.03
CA SER A 119 8.65 -14.58 4.92
C SER A 119 7.98 -15.60 5.84
N LYS A 120 8.03 -16.89 5.49
CA LYS A 120 7.39 -18.00 6.23
C LYS A 120 5.95 -17.66 6.61
N PRO A 121 5.08 -17.36 5.63
CA PRO A 121 3.71 -16.94 5.92
C PRO A 121 2.94 -18.05 6.65
N LYS A 122 2.10 -17.65 7.59
CA LYS A 122 1.19 -18.56 8.30
C LYS A 122 0.14 -19.12 7.35
N LEU A 123 -0.36 -18.26 6.45
CA LEU A 123 -1.31 -18.63 5.40
C LEU A 123 -0.81 -18.14 4.05
N THR A 124 -1.17 -18.90 3.02
CA THR A 124 -0.99 -18.50 1.61
C THR A 124 -2.34 -18.60 0.92
N VAL A 125 -2.80 -17.49 0.34
CA VAL A 125 -4.06 -17.40 -0.41
C VAL A 125 -3.72 -17.18 -1.88
N GLN A 126 -4.16 -18.11 -2.74
CA GLN A 126 -3.85 -18.11 -4.17
C GLN A 126 -5.11 -18.00 -5.02
N ALA A 127 -4.95 -17.74 -6.29
CA ALA A 127 -6.03 -17.50 -7.25
C ALA A 127 -7.05 -18.67 -7.41
N ASP A 128 -6.68 -19.88 -7.02
CA ASP A 128 -7.54 -21.06 -7.03
C ASP A 128 -8.58 -21.10 -5.92
N ILE A 129 -8.45 -20.24 -4.91
CA ILE A 129 -9.39 -20.13 -3.80
C ILE A 129 -10.57 -19.24 -4.19
N ASN A 130 -11.78 -19.78 -4.09
CA ASN A 130 -13.00 -19.01 -4.21
C ASN A 130 -13.32 -18.32 -2.87
N VAL A 131 -12.79 -17.10 -2.70
CA VAL A 131 -12.92 -16.33 -1.45
C VAL A 131 -14.37 -16.08 -1.09
N GLU A 132 -15.23 -15.74 -2.03
CA GLU A 132 -16.67 -15.53 -1.80
C GLU A 132 -17.33 -16.73 -1.15
N LYS A 133 -17.05 -17.93 -1.66
CA LYS A 133 -17.60 -19.18 -1.10
C LYS A 133 -17.05 -19.45 0.31
N GLU A 134 -15.76 -19.22 0.51
CA GLU A 134 -15.10 -19.45 1.79
C GLU A 134 -15.66 -18.55 2.91
N ILE A 135 -15.98 -17.29 2.60
CA ILE A 135 -16.42 -16.31 3.60
C ILE A 135 -17.93 -16.29 3.83
N ASN A 136 -18.73 -16.96 3.00
CA ASN A 136 -20.20 -16.82 2.99
C ASN A 136 -20.87 -17.15 4.32
N ALA A 137 -20.33 -18.10 5.08
CA ALA A 137 -20.92 -18.56 6.35
C ALA A 137 -20.47 -17.76 7.58
N PHE A 138 -19.56 -16.80 7.42
CA PHE A 138 -19.01 -16.03 8.54
C PHE A 138 -19.82 -14.77 8.86
N ASP A 139 -19.69 -14.32 10.11
CA ASP A 139 -20.35 -13.12 10.63
C ASP A 139 -19.80 -11.84 9.97
N GLU A 140 -20.66 -10.82 9.89
CA GLU A 140 -20.36 -9.49 9.36
C GLU A 140 -19.78 -8.54 10.42
N GLN A 141 -19.57 -9.02 11.65
CA GLN A 141 -18.98 -8.28 12.76
C GLN A 141 -17.80 -9.05 13.34
N PHE A 142 -16.65 -8.43 13.37
CA PHE A 142 -15.43 -8.97 13.96
C PHE A 142 -14.87 -7.98 14.98
N GLU A 143 -14.60 -8.46 16.18
CA GLU A 143 -13.92 -7.68 17.21
C GLU A 143 -12.43 -8.04 17.21
N PRO A 144 -11.52 -7.12 16.87
CA PRO A 144 -10.09 -7.40 16.84
C PRO A 144 -9.53 -7.57 18.26
N GLU A 145 -8.78 -8.64 18.47
CA GLU A 145 -8.04 -8.89 19.72
C GLU A 145 -6.76 -8.04 19.83
N PHE A 146 -6.36 -7.43 18.75
CA PHE A 146 -5.13 -6.64 18.66
C PHE A 146 -5.33 -5.43 17.74
N ASN A 147 -4.93 -4.27 18.21
CA ASN A 147 -4.91 -3.05 17.42
C ASN A 147 -3.48 -2.69 17.03
N ALA A 148 -3.17 -2.74 15.75
CA ALA A 148 -1.87 -2.35 15.24
C ALA A 148 -1.59 -0.86 15.46
N ASN A 149 -0.35 -0.53 15.78
CA ASN A 149 0.13 0.84 15.83
C ASN A 149 0.58 1.32 14.45
N LEU A 150 0.69 2.63 14.27
CA LEU A 150 1.19 3.21 13.02
C LEU A 150 2.56 2.68 12.58
N GLN A 151 3.42 2.34 13.53
CA GLN A 151 4.79 1.85 13.29
C GLN A 151 4.87 0.34 13.04
N ASP A 152 3.80 -0.40 13.29
CA ASP A 152 3.82 -1.84 13.08
C ASP A 152 3.95 -2.17 11.59
N GLU A 153 4.62 -3.29 11.27
CA GLU A 153 4.79 -3.78 9.92
C GLU A 153 3.43 -4.19 9.33
N ALA A 154 3.02 -3.52 8.26
CA ALA A 154 1.76 -3.78 7.59
C ALA A 154 1.93 -4.57 6.29
N LEU A 155 3.05 -4.38 5.60
CA LEU A 155 3.31 -4.97 4.30
C LEU A 155 4.77 -5.39 4.15
N ILE A 156 4.99 -6.57 3.56
CA ILE A 156 6.28 -6.98 2.98
C ILE A 156 6.05 -7.19 1.49
N TYR A 157 6.75 -6.42 0.67
CA TYR A 157 6.74 -6.58 -0.78
C TYR A 157 8.04 -7.18 -1.27
N TRP A 158 7.95 -8.32 -1.95
CA TRP A 158 9.12 -9.00 -2.53
C TRP A 158 9.26 -8.65 -4.01
N THR A 159 10.43 -8.14 -4.36
CA THR A 159 10.83 -7.82 -5.73
C THR A 159 12.34 -7.87 -5.87
N ASN A 160 12.85 -8.42 -6.99
CA ASN A 160 14.28 -8.58 -7.26
C ASN A 160 15.05 -9.27 -6.12
N GLY A 161 14.47 -10.30 -5.52
CA GLY A 161 15.05 -11.06 -4.41
C GLY A 161 15.02 -10.34 -3.06
N LYS A 162 14.47 -9.14 -2.95
CA LYS A 162 14.45 -8.30 -1.75
C LYS A 162 13.05 -8.14 -1.18
N GLY A 163 12.92 -8.30 0.13
CA GLY A 163 11.69 -8.03 0.86
C GLY A 163 11.70 -6.60 1.42
N ILE A 164 10.86 -5.73 0.93
CA ILE A 164 10.71 -4.34 1.35
C ILE A 164 9.66 -4.28 2.43
N ARG A 165 9.99 -3.75 3.61
CA ARG A 165 9.12 -3.69 4.78
C ARG A 165 8.51 -2.30 4.93
N LEU A 166 7.18 -2.25 5.06
CA LEU A 166 6.42 -1.01 5.15
C LEU A 166 5.46 -1.06 6.36
N SER A 167 5.37 0.04 7.09
CA SER A 167 4.46 0.22 8.21
C SER A 167 3.09 0.71 7.77
N HIS A 168 2.09 0.64 8.67
CA HIS A 168 0.80 1.31 8.49
C HIS A 168 0.99 2.81 8.20
N TYR A 169 1.93 3.45 8.89
CA TYR A 169 2.23 4.87 8.69
C TYR A 169 2.76 5.17 7.29
N ASN A 170 3.73 4.39 6.81
CA ASN A 170 4.28 4.58 5.45
C ASN A 170 3.16 4.55 4.39
N LEU A 171 2.27 3.56 4.49
CA LEU A 171 1.16 3.37 3.55
C LEU A 171 0.15 4.54 3.61
N LEU A 172 -0.26 4.95 4.81
CA LEU A 172 -1.21 6.05 4.99
C LEU A 172 -0.64 7.40 4.55
N VAL A 173 0.63 7.71 4.86
CA VAL A 173 1.27 8.96 4.45
C VAL A 173 1.46 9.02 2.94
N ASN A 174 1.82 7.89 2.30
CA ASN A 174 1.96 7.87 0.85
C ASN A 174 0.59 8.08 0.18
N ALA A 175 -0.47 7.42 0.65
CA ALA A 175 -1.84 7.64 0.17
C ALA A 175 -2.29 9.11 0.34
N ASN A 176 -1.98 9.74 1.49
CA ASN A 176 -2.23 11.17 1.71
C ASN A 176 -1.48 12.06 0.70
N GLY A 177 -0.22 11.72 0.44
CA GLY A 177 0.60 12.44 -0.55
C GLY A 177 0.02 12.35 -1.95
N VAL A 178 -0.49 11.18 -2.33
CA VAL A 178 -1.17 10.95 -3.62
C VAL A 178 -2.50 11.70 -3.67
N GLN A 179 -3.34 11.60 -2.64
CA GLN A 179 -4.60 12.35 -2.57
C GLN A 179 -4.40 13.83 -2.86
N LYS A 180 -3.48 14.46 -2.14
CA LYS A 180 -3.18 15.90 -2.32
C LYS A 180 -2.68 16.24 -3.72
N LYS A 181 -1.97 15.30 -4.36
CA LYS A 181 -1.35 15.50 -5.66
C LYS A 181 -2.33 15.34 -6.81
N LEU A 182 -3.28 14.41 -6.66
CA LEU A 182 -4.30 14.11 -7.65
C LEU A 182 -5.60 14.89 -7.42
N ASP A 183 -5.71 15.61 -6.31
CA ASP A 183 -6.90 16.38 -5.92
C ASP A 183 -8.17 15.52 -5.90
N LEU A 184 -8.07 14.36 -5.19
CA LEU A 184 -9.16 13.39 -5.06
C LEU A 184 -9.87 13.51 -3.72
N PHE A 185 -11.20 13.59 -3.75
CA PHE A 185 -12.08 13.74 -2.59
C PHE A 185 -13.30 12.83 -2.68
N GLU A 186 -14.13 12.83 -1.62
CA GLU A 186 -15.23 11.89 -1.39
C GLU A 186 -16.34 11.83 -2.47
N GLN A 187 -16.45 12.79 -3.33
CA GLN A 187 -17.43 12.79 -4.43
C GLN A 187 -16.81 12.48 -5.79
N ASP A 188 -15.51 12.33 -5.80
CA ASP A 188 -14.78 12.02 -7.03
C ASP A 188 -14.86 10.54 -7.37
N THR A 189 -14.58 10.25 -8.61
CA THR A 189 -14.41 8.88 -9.09
C THR A 189 -13.15 8.77 -9.93
N TYR A 190 -12.51 7.62 -9.92
CA TYR A 190 -11.37 7.39 -10.79
C TYR A 190 -11.33 5.96 -11.32
N LEU A 191 -10.66 5.79 -12.45
CA LEU A 191 -10.40 4.48 -13.04
C LEU A 191 -8.97 4.07 -12.72
N ILE A 192 -8.84 2.88 -12.14
CA ILE A 192 -7.57 2.19 -11.97
C ILE A 192 -7.80 0.68 -12.03
N GLN A 193 -6.85 -0.05 -12.62
CA GLN A 193 -6.89 -1.50 -12.68
C GLN A 193 -5.48 -2.04 -12.66
N LEU A 194 -4.99 -2.42 -11.48
CA LEU A 194 -3.68 -2.97 -11.25
C LEU A 194 -3.78 -4.40 -10.73
N LYS A 195 -2.72 -5.18 -10.93
CA LYS A 195 -2.60 -6.51 -10.33
C LYS A 195 -2.16 -6.37 -8.87
N SER A 196 -2.60 -7.31 -8.03
CA SER A 196 -2.27 -7.37 -6.59
C SER A 196 -0.83 -7.84 -6.31
N ASP A 197 0.12 -7.46 -7.13
CA ASP A 197 1.52 -7.90 -7.12
C ASP A 197 2.53 -6.75 -7.00
N SER A 198 2.08 -5.57 -6.59
CA SER A 198 2.93 -4.38 -6.47
C SER A 198 2.45 -3.42 -5.38
N THR A 199 3.36 -2.59 -4.86
CA THR A 199 3.00 -1.52 -3.91
C THR A 199 2.15 -0.43 -4.56
N ALA A 200 2.23 -0.26 -5.87
CA ALA A 200 1.34 0.64 -6.61
C ALA A 200 -0.13 0.22 -6.44
N TRP A 201 -0.42 -1.09 -6.57
CA TRP A 201 -1.75 -1.62 -6.29
C TRP A 201 -2.18 -1.33 -4.85
N VAL A 202 -1.31 -1.62 -3.86
CA VAL A 202 -1.64 -1.41 -2.43
C VAL A 202 -2.05 0.04 -2.17
N VAL A 203 -1.27 1.00 -2.65
CA VAL A 203 -1.54 2.42 -2.36
C VAL A 203 -2.64 2.98 -3.25
N LEU A 204 -2.56 2.78 -4.58
CA LEU A 204 -3.43 3.48 -5.54
C LEU A 204 -4.81 2.82 -5.69
N GLN A 205 -4.91 1.50 -5.48
CA GLN A 205 -6.16 0.78 -5.71
C GLN A 205 -6.80 0.26 -4.41
N ALA A 206 -6.01 -0.26 -3.46
CA ALA A 206 -6.59 -0.77 -2.22
C ALA A 206 -6.83 0.34 -1.19
N ILE A 207 -5.84 1.21 -0.93
CA ILE A 207 -5.92 2.21 0.17
C ILE A 207 -6.53 3.53 -0.28
N LEU A 208 -6.14 4.06 -1.44
CA LEU A 208 -6.51 5.41 -1.87
C LEU A 208 -8.03 5.66 -1.93
N PRO A 209 -8.87 4.75 -2.45
CA PRO A 209 -10.31 5.01 -2.52
C PRO A 209 -10.93 5.17 -1.13
N LEU A 210 -10.53 4.34 -0.17
CA LEU A 210 -10.95 4.46 1.22
C LEU A 210 -10.35 5.69 1.90
N TYR A 211 -9.11 6.05 1.59
CA TYR A 211 -8.45 7.22 2.19
C TYR A 211 -9.10 8.53 1.74
N THR A 212 -9.52 8.62 0.50
CA THR A 212 -10.12 9.81 -0.10
C THR A 212 -11.64 9.86 0.04
N GLY A 213 -12.30 8.71 0.17
CA GLY A 213 -13.73 8.53 -0.03
C GLY A 213 -14.16 8.55 -1.50
N ALA A 214 -13.19 8.58 -2.44
CA ALA A 214 -13.47 8.55 -3.88
C ALA A 214 -13.77 7.12 -4.34
N GLY A 215 -14.74 6.97 -5.26
CA GLY A 215 -15.10 5.67 -5.81
C GLY A 215 -14.25 5.24 -7.01
N ILE A 216 -14.13 3.93 -7.22
CA ILE A 216 -13.54 3.37 -8.45
C ILE A 216 -14.64 3.04 -9.44
N THR A 217 -14.47 3.48 -10.71
CA THR A 217 -15.44 3.23 -11.79
C THR A 217 -14.78 3.21 -13.17
N SER A 218 -15.32 2.41 -14.08
CA SER A 218 -15.00 2.46 -15.52
C SER A 218 -15.87 3.48 -16.29
N LYS A 219 -16.93 4.03 -15.65
CA LYS A 219 -17.91 4.90 -16.32
C LYS A 219 -17.67 6.35 -15.95
N ASN A 220 -17.16 7.13 -16.93
CA ASN A 220 -16.93 8.57 -16.79
C ASN A 220 -16.15 8.96 -15.51
N PRO A 221 -14.98 8.37 -15.24
CA PRO A 221 -14.18 8.75 -14.10
C PRO A 221 -13.68 10.20 -14.23
N LYS A 222 -13.48 10.89 -13.09
CA LYS A 222 -12.83 12.22 -13.06
C LYS A 222 -11.41 12.11 -13.58
N ILE A 223 -10.68 11.06 -13.21
CA ILE A 223 -9.33 10.76 -13.68
C ILE A 223 -9.14 9.27 -13.97
N THR A 224 -8.23 8.99 -14.89
CA THR A 224 -7.80 7.63 -15.24
C THR A 224 -6.32 7.46 -14.93
N ILE A 225 -6.00 6.47 -14.11
CA ILE A 225 -4.63 6.06 -13.77
C ILE A 225 -4.38 4.69 -14.41
N SER A 226 -3.33 4.54 -15.20
CA SER A 226 -3.08 3.30 -15.93
C SER A 226 -1.60 2.94 -16.03
N LEU A 227 -1.34 1.68 -16.32
CA LEU A 227 -0.05 1.26 -16.86
C LEU A 227 0.11 1.76 -18.30
N PRO A 228 1.34 1.84 -18.85
CA PRO A 228 1.56 2.20 -20.24
C PRO A 228 0.74 1.31 -21.20
N ASN A 229 0.03 1.94 -22.13
CA ASN A 229 -0.79 1.27 -23.17
C ASN A 229 -1.98 0.43 -22.63
N GLN A 230 -2.39 0.60 -21.38
CA GLN A 230 -3.51 -0.15 -20.81
C GLN A 230 -4.88 0.38 -21.27
N PHE A 231 -5.04 1.70 -21.37
CA PHE A 231 -6.27 2.36 -21.80
C PHE A 231 -5.99 3.32 -22.97
N ASN A 232 -7.02 3.60 -23.78
CA ASN A 232 -6.91 4.51 -24.92
C ASN A 232 -6.72 5.96 -24.52
N SER A 233 -7.22 6.36 -23.35
CA SER A 233 -7.04 7.67 -22.75
C SER A 233 -6.66 7.49 -21.28
N THR A 234 -5.68 8.24 -20.81
CA THR A 234 -5.25 8.22 -19.42
C THR A 234 -4.75 9.59 -19.00
N ASP A 235 -5.07 9.98 -17.76
CA ASP A 235 -4.61 11.25 -17.18
C ASP A 235 -3.26 11.08 -16.48
N TYR A 236 -2.98 9.87 -15.94
CA TYR A 236 -1.72 9.58 -15.27
C TYR A 236 -1.21 8.18 -15.63
N ILE A 237 0.08 8.08 -15.95
CA ILE A 237 0.74 6.81 -16.25
C ILE A 237 1.57 6.36 -15.05
N VAL A 238 1.32 5.15 -14.54
CA VAL A 238 2.16 4.50 -13.55
C VAL A 238 3.49 4.09 -14.20
N ASP A 239 4.61 4.56 -13.67
CA ASP A 239 5.94 4.31 -14.21
C ASP A 239 6.90 3.86 -13.11
N PHE A 240 7.44 2.66 -13.25
CA PHE A 240 8.44 2.10 -12.33
C PHE A 240 9.88 2.49 -12.70
N ASN A 241 10.07 3.24 -13.79
CA ASN A 241 11.37 3.69 -14.25
C ASN A 241 11.63 5.15 -13.84
N TRP A 242 12.15 5.36 -12.64
CA TRP A 242 12.46 6.67 -12.08
C TRP A 242 13.68 7.38 -12.67
N ILE A 243 14.46 6.72 -13.53
CA ILE A 243 15.69 7.27 -14.09
C ILE A 243 15.43 8.51 -14.96
N ASN A 244 14.27 8.56 -15.57
CA ASN A 244 13.84 9.65 -16.44
C ASN A 244 12.69 10.44 -15.81
N LEU A 245 12.87 10.90 -14.57
CA LEU A 245 11.93 11.79 -13.87
C LEU A 245 11.75 13.09 -14.68
N LYS A 246 10.90 13.04 -15.72
CA LYS A 246 10.59 14.18 -16.59
C LYS A 246 9.10 14.48 -16.54
N ASN A 247 8.78 15.74 -16.74
CA ASN A 247 7.40 16.13 -17.03
C ASN A 247 7.02 15.62 -18.43
N THR A 248 5.99 14.84 -18.50
CA THR A 248 5.42 14.28 -19.73
C THR A 248 3.94 14.62 -19.84
N THR A 249 3.36 14.44 -21.00
CA THR A 249 1.91 14.49 -21.20
C THR A 249 1.47 13.16 -21.78
N PRO A 250 0.64 12.38 -21.07
CA PRO A 250 0.18 12.62 -19.70
C PRO A 250 1.32 12.53 -18.66
N PRO A 251 1.13 13.15 -17.46
CA PRO A 251 2.11 13.09 -16.38
C PRO A 251 2.27 11.64 -15.84
N ARG A 252 3.48 11.33 -15.37
CA ARG A 252 3.81 10.01 -14.81
C ARG A 252 3.78 10.03 -13.30
N LEU A 253 3.18 8.99 -12.72
CA LEU A 253 3.33 8.62 -11.32
C LEU A 253 4.56 7.73 -11.20
N PHE A 254 5.66 8.29 -10.72
CA PHE A 254 6.90 7.52 -10.53
C PHE A 254 6.81 6.69 -9.26
N ILE A 255 6.99 5.39 -9.42
CA ILE A 255 6.84 4.39 -8.36
C ILE A 255 8.21 3.81 -7.99
N THR A 256 8.50 3.75 -6.69
CA THR A 256 9.48 2.82 -6.14
C THR A 256 8.98 2.28 -4.81
N PRO A 257 9.01 0.96 -4.62
CA PRO A 257 8.46 0.34 -3.41
C PRO A 257 9.23 0.72 -2.15
N GLU A 258 10.50 1.09 -2.26
CA GLU A 258 11.32 1.56 -1.15
C GLU A 258 10.86 2.95 -0.61
N ASN A 259 10.09 3.69 -1.41
CA ASN A 259 9.34 4.86 -0.95
C ASN A 259 7.84 4.53 -0.84
N THR A 260 7.52 3.37 -0.38
CA THR A 260 6.16 2.81 -0.27
C THR A 260 5.52 2.55 -1.64
N ALA A 261 5.26 3.59 -2.43
CA ALA A 261 4.79 3.49 -3.82
C ALA A 261 5.15 4.77 -4.59
N VAL A 262 4.30 5.80 -4.53
CA VAL A 262 4.45 7.02 -5.34
C VAL A 262 5.52 7.92 -4.73
N VAL A 263 6.52 8.25 -5.54
CA VAL A 263 7.57 9.25 -5.22
C VAL A 263 7.13 10.64 -5.67
N SER A 264 6.65 10.72 -6.91
CA SER A 264 6.34 12.01 -7.55
C SER A 264 5.31 11.86 -8.67
N VAL A 265 4.69 12.99 -9.02
CA VAL A 265 3.93 13.18 -10.25
C VAL A 265 4.76 14.07 -11.17
N GLY A 266 5.27 13.50 -12.26
CA GLY A 266 6.33 14.14 -13.04
C GLY A 266 7.53 14.44 -12.15
N SER A 267 8.08 15.65 -12.23
CA SER A 267 9.21 16.11 -11.40
C SER A 267 8.80 16.60 -9.99
N SER A 268 7.52 16.61 -9.65
CA SER A 268 7.03 17.17 -8.39
C SER A 268 6.76 16.06 -7.35
N PRO A 269 7.49 16.02 -6.21
CA PRO A 269 7.32 14.99 -5.20
C PRO A 269 5.91 14.99 -4.59
N VAL A 270 5.46 13.84 -4.10
CA VAL A 270 4.25 13.77 -3.28
C VAL A 270 4.53 14.37 -1.89
N HIS A 271 3.47 14.73 -1.17
CA HIS A 271 3.61 15.35 0.14
C HIS A 271 4.42 14.46 1.12
N MET A 272 5.25 15.09 1.96
CA MET A 272 6.16 14.44 2.92
C MET A 272 7.20 13.51 2.28
N THR A 273 7.49 13.66 0.99
CA THR A 273 8.55 12.97 0.25
C THR A 273 9.53 13.99 -0.32
N LYS A 274 10.81 13.69 -0.23
CA LYS A 274 11.90 14.43 -0.83
C LYS A 274 12.74 13.49 -1.68
N PHE A 275 13.09 13.89 -2.89
CA PHE A 275 14.02 13.12 -3.70
C PHE A 275 15.02 14.01 -4.42
N GLU A 276 16.15 13.44 -4.72
CA GLU A 276 17.21 14.05 -5.53
C GLU A 276 17.83 12.98 -6.43
N LEU A 277 18.05 13.32 -7.68
CA LEU A 277 18.73 12.45 -8.64
C LEU A 277 20.16 12.95 -8.83
N LYS A 278 21.15 12.20 -8.37
CA LYS A 278 22.60 12.51 -8.52
C LYS A 278 23.35 11.30 -9.06
N ASN A 279 24.15 11.49 -10.09
CA ASN A 279 25.02 10.44 -10.65
C ASN A 279 24.26 9.12 -10.95
N LYS A 280 23.03 9.22 -11.45
CA LYS A 280 22.11 8.10 -11.70
C LYS A 280 21.60 7.37 -10.42
N ASN A 281 21.92 7.86 -9.23
CA ASN A 281 21.38 7.37 -7.99
C ASN A 281 20.18 8.23 -7.55
N LEU A 282 19.14 7.58 -7.04
CA LEU A 282 17.98 8.24 -6.45
C LEU A 282 18.18 8.32 -4.94
N TYR A 283 18.23 9.52 -4.40
CA TYR A 283 18.27 9.81 -2.97
C TYR A 283 16.86 10.14 -2.50
N LEU A 284 16.36 9.41 -1.55
CA LEU A 284 15.01 9.56 -0.99
C LEU A 284 15.06 9.86 0.49
N SER A 285 14.22 10.78 0.94
CA SER A 285 13.95 11.00 2.34
C SER A 285 12.50 11.43 2.56
N GLY A 286 11.99 11.21 3.77
CA GLY A 286 10.62 11.55 4.15
C GLY A 286 9.83 10.35 4.66
N HIS A 287 8.62 10.61 5.03
CA HIS A 287 7.80 9.69 5.82
C HIS A 287 7.32 8.44 5.07
N SER A 288 7.41 8.44 3.73
CA SER A 288 7.09 7.27 2.89
C SER A 288 8.27 6.30 2.70
N VAL A 289 9.46 6.62 3.22
CA VAL A 289 10.63 5.75 3.13
C VAL A 289 10.42 4.49 3.96
N MET A 290 10.75 3.34 3.40
CA MET A 290 10.56 2.00 4.00
C MET A 290 11.19 1.84 5.39
N MET A 291 10.75 0.83 6.13
CA MET A 291 11.34 0.41 7.41
C MET A 291 12.70 -0.30 7.25
N GLY A 292 13.12 -0.56 6.03
CA GLY A 292 14.30 -1.33 5.66
C GLY A 292 13.93 -2.58 4.87
N TYR A 293 14.95 -3.27 4.39
CA TYR A 293 14.78 -4.57 3.75
C TYR A 293 14.58 -5.67 4.80
N PHE A 294 14.03 -6.79 4.37
CA PHE A 294 13.84 -7.99 5.19
C PHE A 294 15.19 -8.55 5.69
N ASP A 295 16.21 -8.53 4.83
CA ASP A 295 17.60 -8.73 5.24
C ASP A 295 18.22 -7.38 5.65
N GLU A 296 18.54 -7.24 6.94
CA GLU A 296 19.13 -6.01 7.50
C GLU A 296 20.46 -5.65 6.86
N LYS A 297 21.25 -6.65 6.39
CA LYS A 297 22.51 -6.38 5.70
C LYS A 297 22.31 -5.59 4.42
N GLU A 298 21.25 -5.86 3.68
CA GLU A 298 20.93 -5.08 2.49
C GLU A 298 20.56 -3.64 2.82
N SER A 299 19.91 -3.42 3.97
CA SER A 299 19.57 -2.07 4.46
C SER A 299 20.82 -1.26 4.81
N GLU A 300 21.89 -1.89 5.29
CA GLU A 300 23.13 -1.20 5.64
C GLU A 300 23.79 -0.47 4.47
N TYR A 301 23.63 -1.00 3.25
CA TYR A 301 24.24 -0.44 2.04
C TYR A 301 23.43 0.69 1.41
N VAL A 302 22.14 0.81 1.71
CA VAL A 302 21.26 1.78 1.06
C VAL A 302 20.88 2.98 1.93
N PHE A 303 20.95 2.86 3.26
CA PHE A 303 20.70 3.99 4.15
C PHE A 303 22.01 4.73 4.45
N ILE A 304 22.27 5.84 3.73
CA ILE A 304 23.51 6.60 3.75
C ILE A 304 23.20 8.08 3.99
N ASP A 305 23.89 8.72 4.91
CA ASP A 305 23.85 10.16 5.19
C ASP A 305 22.43 10.76 5.38
N GLY A 306 21.53 9.99 5.97
CA GLY A 306 20.16 10.43 6.23
C GLY A 306 19.23 10.38 5.03
N ALA A 307 19.59 9.58 4.04
CA ALA A 307 18.76 9.27 2.89
C ALA A 307 18.77 7.77 2.59
N LEU A 308 17.73 7.30 1.94
CA LEU A 308 17.72 6.02 1.23
C LEU A 308 18.29 6.26 -0.16
N VAL A 309 19.31 5.51 -0.54
CA VAL A 309 20.02 5.67 -1.83
C VAL A 309 19.78 4.43 -2.69
N LEU A 310 19.06 4.60 -3.78
CA LEU A 310 18.81 3.55 -4.76
C LEU A 310 19.76 3.74 -5.96
N GLN A 311 20.50 2.69 -6.26
CA GLN A 311 21.38 2.62 -7.44
C GLN A 311 20.62 1.99 -8.61
N LYS A 312 21.00 2.40 -9.82
CA LYS A 312 20.47 1.78 -11.04
C LYS A 312 21.03 0.38 -11.21
#